data_94e1f2dc172f73214700d04e8038a039
#
_entry.id   94e1f2dc172f73214700d04e8038a039
#
_cell.length_a   1.000
_cell.length_b   1.000
_cell.length_c   1.000
_cell.angle_alpha   90.00
_cell.angle_beta   90.00
_cell.angle_gamma   90.00
#
_symmetry.space_group_name_H-M   'P 1'
#
loop_
_entity.id
_entity.type
_entity.pdbx_description
1 polymer ?
#
loop_
_entity_poly.entity_id
_entity_poly.type
_entity_poly.pdbx_seq_one_letter_code
_entity_poly.pdbx_strand_id
1 'polypeptide(L)'
;MNRFAAACVLGILSGCASPPPATPTIPPYRQPVLTVQEVFKKTPLENSVMRNGDTLSFQVHTPAYTRDGLPSVVQLQADCKVPDVKLLFLDNFPIATTDGSHQHTPLTVLIPKELATELASTPHFSEACTRTAASDWRIVHRTEAARWVMIDVNSLKIEGNVRRFWGGFDEPVLLTDKPNLQLFGQTRERYEVDCARKTYRVLSSFQLGPNDRVSMGGVLNNPSQAFVQGSADTQTLLSAACTAPSQRSTLPAYVARAKLPLSYQIEPVSASILKAITDLKLAPPTRTLKRTVSKINNTHFYFSNSSTENALAFDTDAQSGQLRERREQAPVDRYIVSFRGLLPLAEQYSLTESKRNRPPLSTVTDTQQLSFTGDWQRMPVGASLEMRASKRERSTLDGETMKRESVQCTVQRVLDAAQVNSELKGPAKELRCQFDLGQKLKRDSKIFYL
;
A
#
# COMPACT_ATOMS: atom_id res chain seq x y z
N MET A 1 34.94 -36.27 -73.58
CA MET A 1 34.91 -34.83 -73.96
C MET A 1 33.47 -34.33 -73.81
N ASN A 2 33.18 -33.63 -72.80
CA ASN A 2 32.05 -32.68 -72.74
C ASN A 2 32.17 -31.93 -71.39
N ARG A 3 32.46 -30.64 -71.51
CA ARG A 3 32.58 -29.70 -70.40
C ARG A 3 31.19 -29.17 -70.13
N PHE A 4 30.73 -29.29 -68.88
CA PHE A 4 29.56 -28.52 -68.43
C PHE A 4 30.08 -27.43 -67.48
N ALA A 5 29.84 -26.19 -67.91
CA ALA A 5 30.09 -25.01 -67.15
C ALA A 5 28.92 -24.81 -66.17
N ALA A 6 29.18 -24.77 -64.84
CA ALA A 6 28.21 -24.40 -63.80
C ALA A 6 28.25 -22.88 -63.62
N ALA A 7 27.16 -22.19 -64.00
CA ALA A 7 26.99 -20.79 -63.71
C ALA A 7 26.43 -20.61 -62.31
N CYS A 8 27.23 -20.01 -61.41
CA CYS A 8 26.78 -19.55 -60.09
C CYS A 8 25.90 -18.29 -60.22
N VAL A 9 24.63 -18.41 -60.02
CA VAL A 9 23.71 -17.26 -59.84
C VAL A 9 23.81 -16.79 -58.39
N LEU A 10 24.51 -15.69 -58.13
CA LEU A 10 24.49 -14.97 -56.87
C LEU A 10 23.18 -14.19 -56.80
N GLY A 11 22.21 -14.73 -56.05
CA GLY A 11 21.00 -14.03 -55.66
C GLY A 11 21.32 -13.01 -54.57
N ILE A 12 21.31 -11.74 -54.90
CA ILE A 12 21.41 -10.63 -53.94
C ILE A 12 20.05 -10.55 -53.26
N LEU A 13 19.97 -11.12 -52.06
CA LEU A 13 18.87 -10.90 -51.12
C LEU A 13 19.04 -9.49 -50.48
N SER A 14 18.53 -8.48 -51.18
CA SER A 14 18.31 -7.16 -50.56
C SER A 14 17.12 -7.26 -49.60
N GLY A 15 17.42 -7.69 -48.35
CA GLY A 15 16.48 -7.60 -47.26
C GLY A 15 16.19 -6.13 -46.99
N CYS A 16 14.97 -5.69 -47.24
CA CYS A 16 14.47 -4.41 -46.71
C CYS A 16 14.49 -4.48 -45.20
N ALA A 17 15.57 -4.02 -44.57
CA ALA A 17 15.59 -3.75 -43.14
C ALA A 17 14.59 -2.60 -42.88
N SER A 18 13.42 -2.89 -42.38
CA SER A 18 12.53 -1.87 -41.85
C SER A 18 13.31 -1.07 -40.82
N PRO A 19 13.33 0.27 -40.88
CA PRO A 19 13.96 1.07 -39.83
C PRO A 19 13.34 0.67 -38.49
N PRO A 20 14.15 0.54 -37.43
CA PRO A 20 13.61 0.24 -36.12
C PRO A 20 12.53 1.28 -35.79
N PRO A 21 11.41 0.89 -35.14
CA PRO A 21 10.38 1.82 -34.79
C PRO A 21 11.03 2.96 -34.00
N ALA A 22 10.80 4.19 -34.47
CA ALA A 22 11.35 5.37 -33.81
C ALA A 22 10.98 5.29 -32.35
N THR A 23 11.97 5.22 -31.49
CA THR A 23 11.77 5.30 -30.04
C THR A 23 10.92 6.54 -29.80
N PRO A 24 9.75 6.42 -29.15
CA PRO A 24 8.93 7.58 -28.90
C PRO A 24 9.79 8.55 -28.10
N THR A 25 10.20 9.64 -28.75
CA THR A 25 10.87 10.75 -28.10
C THR A 25 9.83 11.31 -27.16
N ILE A 26 9.90 10.92 -25.87
CA ILE A 26 9.18 11.57 -24.79
C ILE A 26 9.65 13.03 -24.89
N PRO A 27 8.78 13.98 -25.24
CA PRO A 27 9.21 15.37 -25.32
C PRO A 27 9.85 15.73 -23.98
N PRO A 28 10.98 16.45 -23.97
CA PRO A 28 11.64 16.83 -22.74
C PRO A 28 10.58 17.50 -21.88
N TYR A 29 10.37 16.93 -20.71
CA TYR A 29 9.42 17.36 -19.73
C TYR A 29 9.69 18.83 -19.42
N ARG A 30 8.96 19.73 -20.06
CA ARG A 30 8.90 21.13 -19.62
C ARG A 30 7.98 21.15 -18.41
N GLN A 31 8.60 21.16 -17.22
CA GLN A 31 7.86 21.66 -16.05
C GLN A 31 7.27 22.99 -16.48
N PRO A 32 5.98 23.21 -16.33
CA PRO A 32 5.47 24.56 -16.47
C PRO A 32 6.15 25.34 -15.40
N VAL A 33 6.74 26.40 -15.81
CA VAL A 33 7.21 27.45 -14.93
C VAL A 33 5.96 28.24 -14.51
N LEU A 34 5.03 27.59 -13.80
CA LEU A 34 4.15 28.35 -12.95
C LEU A 34 5.04 28.92 -11.86
N THR A 35 5.28 30.17 -11.93
CA THR A 35 5.92 30.85 -10.82
C THR A 35 5.02 30.66 -9.60
N VAL A 36 5.62 30.48 -8.45
CA VAL A 36 4.91 30.40 -7.17
C VAL A 36 3.92 31.57 -7.05
N GLN A 37 4.31 32.74 -7.53
CA GLN A 37 3.47 33.95 -7.56
C GLN A 37 2.20 33.80 -8.43
N GLU A 38 2.25 33.06 -9.51
CA GLU A 38 1.04 32.79 -10.33
C GLU A 38 0.07 31.88 -9.61
N VAL A 39 0.56 30.87 -8.87
CA VAL A 39 -0.29 30.03 -8.00
C VAL A 39 -0.98 30.90 -6.94
N PHE A 40 -0.25 31.82 -6.34
CA PHE A 40 -0.77 32.70 -5.28
C PHE A 40 -1.87 33.66 -5.74
N LYS A 41 -1.86 34.02 -7.02
CA LYS A 41 -2.90 34.90 -7.62
C LYS A 41 -4.19 34.14 -7.95
N LYS A 42 -4.21 32.81 -7.85
CA LYS A 42 -5.39 32.01 -8.19
C LYS A 42 -6.41 32.05 -7.07
N THR A 43 -7.68 32.13 -7.47
CA THR A 43 -8.78 32.03 -6.52
C THR A 43 -8.89 30.62 -5.95
N PRO A 44 -9.02 30.46 -4.62
CA PRO A 44 -9.27 29.17 -4.02
C PRO A 44 -10.52 28.49 -4.60
N LEU A 45 -10.45 27.19 -4.84
CA LEU A 45 -11.61 26.40 -5.23
C LEU A 45 -12.65 26.44 -4.13
N GLU A 46 -13.89 26.65 -4.51
CA GLU A 46 -15.01 26.57 -3.58
C GLU A 46 -15.00 25.20 -2.89
N ASN A 47 -15.30 25.19 -1.60
CA ASN A 47 -15.29 24.01 -0.73
C ASN A 47 -13.92 23.37 -0.45
N SER A 48 -12.81 23.92 -0.94
CA SER A 48 -11.48 23.42 -0.60
C SER A 48 -10.84 24.11 0.61
N VAL A 49 -11.35 25.28 1.00
CA VAL A 49 -10.77 26.09 2.08
C VAL A 49 -11.03 25.44 3.43
N MET A 50 -9.96 25.03 4.09
CA MET A 50 -9.97 24.39 5.41
C MET A 50 -8.98 25.11 6.32
N ARG A 51 -9.37 25.35 7.56
CA ARG A 51 -8.49 25.91 8.58
C ARG A 51 -8.26 24.91 9.70
N ASN A 52 -7.01 24.75 10.12
CA ASN A 52 -6.62 23.93 11.26
C ASN A 52 -5.71 24.76 12.17
N GLY A 53 -6.26 25.28 13.26
CA GLY A 53 -5.56 26.25 14.10
C GLY A 53 -5.18 27.50 13.30
N ASP A 54 -3.89 27.78 13.19
CA ASP A 54 -3.35 28.90 12.41
C ASP A 54 -3.06 28.51 10.95
N THR A 55 -3.08 27.24 10.59
CA THR A 55 -2.81 26.78 9.23
C THR A 55 -4.07 26.82 8.38
N LEU A 56 -3.99 27.51 7.24
CA LEU A 56 -4.99 27.54 6.19
C LEU A 56 -4.56 26.64 5.04
N SER A 57 -5.48 25.82 4.55
CA SER A 57 -5.27 24.96 3.38
C SER A 57 -6.35 25.22 2.35
N PHE A 58 -6.00 25.26 1.07
CA PHE A 58 -6.96 25.33 -0.03
C PHE A 58 -6.34 24.82 -1.34
N GLN A 59 -7.20 24.53 -2.30
CA GLN A 59 -6.80 24.12 -3.64
C GLN A 59 -7.03 25.23 -4.65
N VAL A 60 -6.17 25.26 -5.67
CA VAL A 60 -6.31 26.11 -6.85
C VAL A 60 -6.10 25.30 -8.11
N HIS A 61 -6.78 25.69 -9.21
CA HIS A 61 -6.50 25.14 -10.53
C HIS A 61 -5.27 25.83 -11.14
N THR A 62 -4.44 25.02 -11.77
CA THR A 62 -3.30 25.47 -12.58
C THR A 62 -3.48 24.98 -14.01
N PRO A 63 -2.74 25.53 -15.01
CA PRO A 63 -2.82 25.05 -16.38
C PRO A 63 -2.58 23.54 -16.48
N ALA A 64 -3.36 22.90 -17.33
CA ALA A 64 -3.27 21.46 -17.55
C ALA A 64 -1.91 21.04 -18.10
N TYR A 65 -1.43 19.92 -17.59
CA TYR A 65 -0.18 19.28 -18.01
C TYR A 65 -0.40 18.06 -18.88
N THR A 66 -1.59 17.49 -18.81
CA THR A 66 -1.92 16.28 -19.53
C THR A 66 -2.43 16.60 -20.93
N ARG A 67 -2.17 15.73 -21.90
CA ARG A 67 -2.76 15.79 -23.25
C ARG A 67 -4.29 15.85 -23.21
N ASP A 68 -4.90 15.39 -22.14
CA ASP A 68 -6.35 15.27 -21.99
C ASP A 68 -7.00 16.56 -21.49
N GLY A 69 -6.25 17.62 -21.29
CA GLY A 69 -6.76 18.95 -20.99
C GLY A 69 -7.39 19.12 -19.59
N LEU A 70 -7.22 18.15 -18.70
CA LEU A 70 -7.68 18.29 -17.33
C LEU A 70 -6.81 19.31 -16.58
N PRO A 71 -7.40 20.26 -15.86
CA PRO A 71 -6.65 21.22 -15.09
C PRO A 71 -5.90 20.52 -13.96
N SER A 72 -4.61 20.83 -13.82
CA SER A 72 -3.86 20.43 -12.65
C SER A 72 -4.38 21.11 -11.39
N VAL A 73 -4.25 20.43 -10.25
CA VAL A 73 -4.67 20.96 -8.95
C VAL A 73 -3.46 21.07 -8.05
N VAL A 74 -3.30 22.24 -7.46
CA VAL A 74 -2.28 22.48 -6.45
C VAL A 74 -2.95 22.72 -5.11
N GLN A 75 -2.54 21.94 -4.11
CA GLN A 75 -2.89 22.16 -2.70
C GLN A 75 -1.89 23.17 -2.13
N LEU A 76 -2.38 24.27 -1.65
CA LEU A 76 -1.61 25.26 -0.92
C LEU A 76 -1.90 25.12 0.56
N GLN A 77 -0.85 25.17 1.37
CA GLN A 77 -0.95 25.15 2.82
C GLN A 77 -0.03 26.20 3.40
N ALA A 78 -0.56 27.12 4.17
CA ALA A 78 0.19 28.22 4.75
C ALA A 78 -0.32 28.59 6.13
N ASP A 79 0.58 29.09 6.97
CA ASP A 79 0.24 29.60 8.29
C ASP A 79 -0.22 31.05 8.18
N CYS A 80 -1.35 31.38 8.80
CA CYS A 80 -1.91 32.73 8.81
C CYS A 80 -1.10 33.73 9.65
N LYS A 81 -0.26 33.25 10.58
CA LYS A 81 0.55 34.09 11.48
C LYS A 81 2.01 34.15 11.12
N VAL A 82 2.55 33.02 10.69
CA VAL A 82 3.97 32.89 10.35
C VAL A 82 4.04 32.39 8.92
N PRO A 83 4.76 33.08 8.02
CA PRO A 83 4.83 32.68 6.62
C PRO A 83 5.62 31.37 6.44
N ASP A 84 4.96 30.23 6.68
CA ASP A 84 5.41 28.88 6.30
C ASP A 84 4.46 28.37 5.23
N VAL A 85 4.93 28.30 3.99
CA VAL A 85 4.08 27.94 2.85
C VAL A 85 4.60 26.70 2.18
N LYS A 86 3.67 25.79 1.87
CA LYS A 86 3.93 24.56 1.11
C LYS A 86 2.96 24.44 -0.04
N LEU A 87 3.48 24.01 -1.16
CA LEU A 87 2.68 23.59 -2.30
C LEU A 87 2.78 22.08 -2.43
N LEU A 88 1.66 21.43 -2.56
CA LEU A 88 1.53 20.03 -2.89
C LEU A 88 0.83 19.91 -4.24
N PHE A 89 1.52 19.38 -5.23
CA PHE A 89 0.91 19.06 -6.52
C PHE A 89 0.19 17.73 -6.38
N LEU A 90 -1.13 17.76 -6.55
CA LEU A 90 -2.00 16.58 -6.38
C LEU A 90 -2.31 15.88 -7.68
N ASP A 91 -2.17 16.58 -8.79
CA ASP A 91 -2.40 16.04 -10.13
C ASP A 91 -1.06 15.79 -10.80
N ASN A 92 -0.57 14.58 -10.60
CA ASN A 92 0.81 14.27 -10.92
C ASN A 92 0.95 13.34 -12.08
N PHE A 93 2.11 13.47 -12.68
CA PHE A 93 2.63 12.67 -13.74
C PHE A 93 2.28 11.21 -13.59
N PRO A 94 1.63 10.60 -14.59
CA PRO A 94 1.48 9.18 -14.63
C PRO A 94 2.88 8.55 -14.67
N ILE A 95 3.31 7.95 -13.57
CA ILE A 95 4.42 7.01 -13.60
C ILE A 95 3.83 5.72 -14.12
N ALA A 96 4.21 5.34 -15.34
CA ALA A 96 3.85 4.05 -15.88
C ALA A 96 4.38 2.96 -14.93
N THR A 97 3.48 2.21 -14.33
CA THR A 97 3.83 1.03 -13.55
C THR A 97 3.96 -0.18 -14.48
N THR A 98 4.64 -1.21 -14.03
CA THR A 98 4.85 -2.44 -14.82
C THR A 98 3.57 -3.18 -15.18
N ASP A 99 2.46 -2.86 -14.53
CA ASP A 99 1.12 -3.40 -14.80
C ASP A 99 0.27 -2.51 -15.71
N GLY A 100 0.83 -1.40 -16.21
CA GLY A 100 0.14 -0.44 -17.08
C GLY A 100 -0.77 0.53 -16.32
N SER A 101 -0.82 0.48 -14.99
CA SER A 101 -1.51 1.50 -14.20
C SER A 101 -0.67 2.77 -14.08
N HIS A 102 -1.33 3.90 -13.89
CA HIS A 102 -0.65 5.18 -13.67
C HIS A 102 -0.73 5.53 -12.19
N GLN A 103 0.43 5.57 -11.51
CA GLN A 103 0.53 6.07 -10.16
C GLN A 103 0.82 7.57 -10.17
N HIS A 104 0.00 8.33 -9.45
CA HIS A 104 0.22 9.74 -9.19
C HIS A 104 1.00 9.87 -7.88
N THR A 105 2.21 10.42 -7.94
CA THR A 105 3.01 10.68 -6.73
C THR A 105 2.95 12.16 -6.39
N PRO A 106 2.37 12.56 -5.26
CA PRO A 106 2.34 13.96 -4.86
C PRO A 106 3.76 14.52 -4.73
N LEU A 107 4.01 15.66 -5.36
CA LEU A 107 5.26 16.38 -5.23
C LEU A 107 5.07 17.55 -4.28
N THR A 108 5.77 17.54 -3.14
CA THR A 108 5.78 18.66 -2.21
C THR A 108 6.92 19.62 -2.52
N VAL A 109 6.60 20.88 -2.69
CA VAL A 109 7.57 21.97 -2.87
C VAL A 109 7.53 22.87 -1.65
N LEU A 110 8.66 22.99 -0.97
CA LEU A 110 8.85 23.96 0.10
C LEU A 110 9.14 25.32 -0.52
N ILE A 111 8.40 26.33 -0.07
CA ILE A 111 8.54 27.68 -0.57
C ILE A 111 9.58 28.42 0.26
N PRO A 112 10.58 29.10 -0.36
CA PRO A 112 11.51 29.97 0.35
C PRO A 112 10.78 31.01 1.19
N LYS A 113 11.36 31.36 2.34
CA LYS A 113 10.72 32.24 3.32
C LYS A 113 10.34 33.61 2.74
N GLU A 114 11.17 34.14 1.84
CA GLU A 114 10.96 35.41 1.18
C GLU A 114 9.68 35.38 0.32
N LEU A 115 9.50 34.34 -0.47
CA LEU A 115 8.29 34.13 -1.28
C LEU A 115 7.07 33.79 -0.42
N ALA A 116 7.26 33.10 0.71
CA ALA A 116 6.17 32.83 1.65
C ALA A 116 5.64 34.13 2.28
N THR A 117 6.51 35.11 2.55
CA THR A 117 6.11 36.43 3.02
C THR A 117 5.31 37.21 1.95
N GLU A 118 5.69 37.06 0.68
CA GLU A 118 4.95 37.65 -0.44
C GLU A 118 3.54 37.05 -0.53
N LEU A 119 3.41 35.71 -0.40
CA LEU A 119 2.09 35.08 -0.36
C LEU A 119 1.23 35.61 0.79
N ALA A 120 1.79 35.70 1.98
CA ALA A 120 1.05 36.15 3.16
C ALA A 120 0.47 37.56 2.97
N SER A 121 1.07 38.37 2.10
CA SER A 121 0.59 39.72 1.74
C SER A 121 -0.45 39.72 0.63
N THR A 122 -0.74 38.59 -0.04
CA THR A 122 -1.72 38.57 -1.12
C THR A 122 -3.14 38.77 -0.57
N PRO A 123 -3.99 39.55 -1.27
CA PRO A 123 -5.37 39.79 -0.82
C PRO A 123 -6.15 38.51 -0.61
N HIS A 124 -6.05 37.55 -1.52
CA HIS A 124 -6.79 36.28 -1.44
C HIS A 124 -6.43 35.45 -0.22
N PHE A 125 -5.14 35.39 0.14
CA PHE A 125 -4.71 34.63 1.32
C PHE A 125 -5.10 35.38 2.60
N SER A 126 -4.86 36.67 2.69
CA SER A 126 -5.24 37.50 3.83
C SER A 126 -6.75 37.46 4.08
N GLU A 127 -7.54 37.56 3.03
CA GLU A 127 -9.00 37.46 3.09
C GLU A 127 -9.44 36.07 3.54
N ALA A 128 -8.85 35.00 2.99
CA ALA A 128 -9.16 33.62 3.39
C ALA A 128 -8.81 33.38 4.88
N CYS A 129 -7.67 33.88 5.37
CA CYS A 129 -7.30 33.81 6.78
C CYS A 129 -8.26 34.58 7.69
N THR A 130 -8.76 35.74 7.23
CA THR A 130 -9.67 36.59 8.03
C THR A 130 -11.09 36.04 8.04
N ARG A 131 -11.58 35.53 6.88
CA ARG A 131 -12.96 35.06 6.74
C ARG A 131 -13.18 33.62 7.24
N THR A 132 -12.11 32.84 7.37
CA THR A 132 -12.22 31.46 7.86
C THR A 132 -11.90 31.45 9.36
N ALA A 133 -12.92 31.17 10.16
CA ALA A 133 -12.72 31.05 11.61
C ALA A 133 -11.72 29.95 11.94
N ALA A 134 -10.95 30.13 13.02
CA ALA A 134 -10.12 29.06 13.54
C ALA A 134 -11.01 27.86 13.89
N SER A 135 -10.56 26.66 13.56
CA SER A 135 -11.34 25.45 13.80
C SER A 135 -11.55 25.18 15.28
N ASP A 136 -12.73 24.71 15.62
CA ASP A 136 -13.08 24.16 16.94
C ASP A 136 -13.56 22.71 16.77
N TRP A 137 -12.59 21.80 16.71
CA TRP A 137 -12.87 20.39 16.53
C TRP A 137 -13.43 19.76 17.80
N ARG A 138 -14.57 19.10 17.70
CA ARG A 138 -15.25 18.39 18.77
C ARG A 138 -15.45 16.92 18.42
N ILE A 139 -15.29 16.05 19.42
CA ILE A 139 -15.46 14.61 19.27
C ILE A 139 -16.96 14.29 19.40
N VAL A 140 -17.54 13.80 18.34
CA VAL A 140 -18.96 13.36 18.28
C VAL A 140 -19.08 11.95 18.85
N HIS A 141 -18.15 11.07 18.47
CA HIS A 141 -18.19 9.67 18.85
C HIS A 141 -16.78 9.06 18.83
N ARG A 142 -16.57 8.03 19.67
CA ARG A 142 -15.38 7.18 19.68
C ARG A 142 -15.81 5.76 19.40
N THR A 143 -15.31 5.18 18.32
CA THR A 143 -15.63 3.80 17.95
C THR A 143 -14.87 2.80 18.83
N GLU A 144 -15.30 1.53 18.84
CA GLU A 144 -14.57 0.45 19.53
C GLU A 144 -13.13 0.30 19.01
N ALA A 145 -12.91 0.55 17.72
CA ALA A 145 -11.59 0.56 17.10
C ALA A 145 -10.74 1.80 17.45
N ALA A 146 -11.15 2.59 18.45
CA ALA A 146 -10.50 3.83 18.89
C ALA A 146 -10.40 4.93 17.80
N ARG A 147 -11.16 4.83 16.73
CA ARG A 147 -11.36 5.89 15.74
C ARG A 147 -12.26 6.97 16.34
N TRP A 148 -11.94 8.24 16.11
CA TRP A 148 -12.76 9.35 16.56
C TRP A 148 -13.48 9.99 15.38
N VAL A 149 -14.78 10.19 15.54
CA VAL A 149 -15.65 10.96 14.64
C VAL A 149 -15.74 12.37 15.16
N MET A 150 -15.45 13.36 14.33
CA MET A 150 -15.27 14.74 14.76
C MET A 150 -16.05 15.72 13.88
N ILE A 151 -16.46 16.85 14.47
CA ILE A 151 -17.06 17.99 13.77
C ILE A 151 -16.29 19.27 14.13
N ASP A 152 -16.03 20.11 13.13
CA ASP A 152 -15.58 21.49 13.38
C ASP A 152 -16.79 22.41 13.53
N VAL A 153 -17.11 22.75 14.75
CA VAL A 153 -18.32 23.54 15.05
C VAL A 153 -18.23 24.99 14.56
N ASN A 154 -17.01 25.52 14.42
CA ASN A 154 -16.80 26.88 13.89
C ASN A 154 -16.97 26.96 12.37
N SER A 155 -16.82 25.84 11.66
CA SER A 155 -17.05 25.77 10.22
C SER A 155 -18.52 25.64 9.84
N LEU A 156 -19.41 25.40 10.83
CA LEU A 156 -20.80 25.10 10.57
C LEU A 156 -21.59 26.35 10.15
N LYS A 157 -22.05 26.35 8.90
CA LYS A 157 -22.95 27.34 8.33
C LYS A 157 -24.36 26.77 8.23
N ILE A 158 -25.34 27.56 8.63
CA ILE A 158 -26.76 27.17 8.69
C ILE A 158 -27.57 28.04 7.73
N GLU A 159 -28.16 27.42 6.71
CA GLU A 159 -29.01 28.08 5.72
C GLU A 159 -30.34 27.32 5.64
N GLY A 160 -31.33 27.77 6.41
CA GLY A 160 -32.61 27.04 6.54
C GLY A 160 -32.37 25.61 7.08
N ASN A 161 -32.77 24.61 6.31
CA ASN A 161 -32.55 23.19 6.67
C ASN A 161 -31.19 22.67 6.25
N VAL A 162 -30.43 23.42 5.47
CA VAL A 162 -29.11 23.01 4.97
C VAL A 162 -28.02 23.40 5.97
N ARG A 163 -27.09 22.49 6.16
CA ARG A 163 -25.89 22.66 6.99
C ARG A 163 -24.67 22.41 6.13
N ARG A 164 -23.69 23.31 6.15
CA ARG A 164 -22.37 23.09 5.54
C ARG A 164 -21.32 23.17 6.63
N PHE A 165 -20.46 22.13 6.74
CA PHE A 165 -19.46 22.04 7.81
C PHE A 165 -18.30 21.13 7.41
N TRP A 166 -17.20 21.21 8.17
CA TRP A 166 -16.13 20.24 8.13
C TRP A 166 -16.38 19.15 9.18
N GLY A 167 -16.43 17.90 8.73
CA GLY A 167 -16.39 16.72 9.56
C GLY A 167 -15.08 15.99 9.40
N GLY A 168 -14.76 15.07 10.30
CA GLY A 168 -13.52 14.36 10.23
C GLY A 168 -13.53 13.03 10.95
N PHE A 169 -12.56 12.20 10.56
CA PHE A 169 -12.28 10.90 11.16
C PHE A 169 -10.81 10.88 11.55
N ASP A 170 -10.55 10.64 12.83
CA ASP A 170 -9.19 10.54 13.38
C ASP A 170 -8.87 9.09 13.68
N GLU A 171 -7.92 8.53 12.96
CA GLU A 171 -7.51 7.14 13.09
C GLU A 171 -6.57 6.96 14.30
N PRO A 172 -6.56 5.80 14.96
CA PRO A 172 -5.65 5.54 16.08
C PRO A 172 -4.19 5.39 15.65
N VAL A 173 -3.95 5.11 14.38
CA VAL A 173 -2.64 4.87 13.77
C VAL A 173 -2.52 5.64 12.46
N LEU A 174 -1.32 5.74 11.91
CA LEU A 174 -1.14 6.21 10.53
C LEU A 174 -1.42 5.05 9.57
N LEU A 175 -2.37 5.28 8.69
CA LEU A 175 -2.72 4.38 7.58
C LEU A 175 -1.92 4.76 6.33
N THR A 176 -1.82 3.84 5.38
CA THR A 176 -1.17 4.09 4.09
C THR A 176 -2.22 4.23 3.01
N ASP A 177 -2.22 5.35 2.29
CA ASP A 177 -3.06 5.54 1.12
C ASP A 177 -2.55 4.69 -0.05
N LYS A 178 -3.45 3.90 -0.64
CA LYS A 178 -3.05 2.86 -1.59
C LYS A 178 -2.44 3.37 -2.89
N PRO A 179 -3.01 4.35 -3.62
CA PRO A 179 -2.43 4.73 -4.90
C PRO A 179 -1.09 5.47 -4.74
N ASN A 180 -0.91 6.25 -3.68
CA ASN A 180 0.23 7.16 -3.56
C ASN A 180 1.22 6.77 -2.47
N LEU A 181 0.91 5.76 -1.69
CA LEU A 181 1.74 5.27 -0.58
C LEU A 181 2.12 6.40 0.40
N GLN A 182 1.17 7.31 0.67
CA GLN A 182 1.35 8.37 1.66
C GLN A 182 0.74 7.95 2.99
N LEU A 183 1.39 8.35 4.09
CA LEU A 183 0.83 8.13 5.42
C LEU A 183 -0.22 9.20 5.73
N PHE A 184 -1.35 8.76 6.27
CA PHE A 184 -2.37 9.66 6.81
C PHE A 184 -2.93 9.12 8.13
N GLY A 185 -3.34 10.01 9.01
CA GLY A 185 -3.94 9.66 10.29
C GLY A 185 -5.30 10.30 10.50
N GLN A 186 -5.74 11.15 9.56
CA GLN A 186 -7.04 11.79 9.58
C GLN A 186 -7.60 11.89 8.19
N THR A 187 -8.93 11.83 8.10
CA THR A 187 -9.70 12.24 6.92
C THR A 187 -10.60 13.39 7.32
N ARG A 188 -10.61 14.47 6.55
CA ARG A 188 -11.49 15.62 6.76
C ARG A 188 -12.32 15.85 5.53
N GLU A 189 -13.61 15.97 5.73
CA GLU A 189 -14.59 16.06 4.66
C GLU A 189 -15.49 17.28 4.87
N ARG A 190 -15.72 18.01 3.78
CA ARG A 190 -16.73 19.07 3.78
C ARG A 190 -18.06 18.51 3.36
N TYR A 191 -19.01 18.68 4.21
CA TYR A 191 -20.37 18.19 4.01
C TYR A 191 -21.34 19.31 3.68
N GLU A 192 -22.33 18.99 2.84
CA GLU A 192 -23.59 19.69 2.72
C GLU A 192 -24.70 18.71 3.09
N VAL A 193 -25.54 19.09 4.05
CA VAL A 193 -26.52 18.20 4.68
C VAL A 193 -27.87 18.90 4.72
N ASP A 194 -28.92 18.25 4.22
CA ASP A 194 -30.32 18.67 4.42
C ASP A 194 -30.91 17.87 5.59
N CYS A 195 -31.02 18.51 6.74
CA CYS A 195 -31.51 17.88 7.97
C CYS A 195 -32.97 17.47 7.92
N ALA A 196 -33.80 18.17 7.13
CA ALA A 196 -35.23 17.83 6.99
C ALA A 196 -35.42 16.61 6.09
N ARG A 197 -34.71 16.56 4.95
CA ARG A 197 -34.77 15.45 3.99
C ARG A 197 -33.90 14.27 4.37
N LYS A 198 -33.02 14.44 5.35
CA LYS A 198 -31.96 13.45 5.73
C LYS A 198 -31.13 12.99 4.52
N THR A 199 -30.68 13.96 3.73
CA THR A 199 -29.78 13.74 2.60
C THR A 199 -28.48 14.52 2.79
N TYR A 200 -27.39 14.04 2.20
CA TYR A 200 -26.10 14.69 2.27
C TYR A 200 -25.29 14.48 1.01
N ARG A 201 -24.31 15.33 0.80
CA ARG A 201 -23.22 15.12 -0.15
C ARG A 201 -21.89 15.55 0.45
N VAL A 202 -20.81 14.90 0.04
CA VAL A 202 -19.46 15.29 0.36
C VAL A 202 -18.96 16.22 -0.73
N LEU A 203 -18.61 17.44 -0.36
CA LEU A 203 -18.16 18.50 -1.27
C LEU A 203 -16.65 18.45 -1.50
N SER A 204 -15.91 17.98 -0.51
CA SER A 204 -14.48 17.73 -0.60
C SER A 204 -14.03 16.72 0.46
N SER A 205 -12.95 16.02 0.20
CA SER A 205 -12.33 15.06 1.13
C SER A 205 -10.82 15.18 1.06
N PHE A 206 -10.18 15.31 2.23
CA PHE A 206 -8.73 15.46 2.37
C PHE A 206 -8.20 14.47 3.40
N GLN A 207 -7.10 13.83 3.06
CA GLN A 207 -6.29 13.04 3.99
C GLN A 207 -5.20 13.92 4.58
N LEU A 208 -5.02 13.85 5.90
CA LEU A 208 -3.97 14.57 6.61
C LEU A 208 -2.94 13.57 7.13
N GLY A 209 -1.69 13.81 6.73
CA GLY A 209 -0.54 13.05 7.17
C GLY A 209 -0.06 13.43 8.57
N PRO A 210 1.12 12.97 8.97
CA PRO A 210 1.79 13.42 10.18
C PRO A 210 1.88 14.96 10.20
N ASN A 211 1.69 15.56 11.36
CA ASN A 211 1.67 17.01 11.57
C ASN A 211 0.48 17.74 10.92
N ASP A 212 -0.65 17.06 10.75
CA ASP A 212 -1.92 17.62 10.24
C ASP A 212 -1.80 18.29 8.86
N ARG A 213 -0.89 17.81 8.03
CA ARG A 213 -0.69 18.32 6.67
C ARG A 213 -1.51 17.52 5.67
N VAL A 214 -2.14 18.23 4.75
CA VAL A 214 -2.84 17.57 3.64
C VAL A 214 -1.82 16.78 2.82
N SER A 215 -2.05 15.48 2.71
CA SER A 215 -1.25 14.56 1.90
C SER A 215 -1.94 14.21 0.58
N MET A 216 -3.27 14.14 0.60
CA MET A 216 -4.10 13.77 -0.55
C MET A 216 -5.49 14.38 -0.42
N GLY A 217 -6.23 14.37 -1.52
CA GLY A 217 -7.65 14.73 -1.55
C GLY A 217 -8.00 15.84 -2.51
N GLY A 218 -9.27 16.22 -2.54
CA GLY A 218 -9.75 17.26 -3.44
C GLY A 218 -11.21 17.60 -3.29
N VAL A 219 -11.64 18.56 -4.10
CA VAL A 219 -13.05 18.92 -4.26
C VAL A 219 -13.74 17.82 -5.05
N LEU A 220 -14.93 17.44 -4.59
CA LEU A 220 -15.74 16.36 -5.13
C LEU A 220 -17.02 16.90 -5.75
N ASN A 221 -17.49 16.24 -6.78
CA ASN A 221 -18.78 16.52 -7.40
C ASN A 221 -19.73 15.32 -7.21
N ASN A 222 -19.94 14.96 -5.95
CA ASN A 222 -20.79 13.82 -5.61
C ASN A 222 -22.27 14.20 -5.64
N PRO A 223 -23.15 13.31 -6.11
CA PRO A 223 -24.58 13.50 -5.98
C PRO A 223 -25.01 13.43 -4.50
N SER A 224 -26.15 14.04 -4.19
CA SER A 224 -26.76 13.91 -2.88
C SER A 224 -27.27 12.48 -2.67
N GLN A 225 -27.07 11.95 -1.46
CA GLN A 225 -27.49 10.60 -1.07
C GLN A 225 -28.19 10.62 0.31
N ALA A 226 -28.98 9.58 0.61
CA ALA A 226 -29.67 9.49 1.89
C ALA A 226 -28.67 9.17 3.04
N PHE A 227 -28.95 9.62 4.26
CA PHE A 227 -28.11 9.33 5.44
C PHE A 227 -27.81 7.84 5.62
N VAL A 228 -28.83 7.00 5.40
CA VAL A 228 -28.73 5.55 5.55
C VAL A 228 -27.74 4.88 4.59
N GLN A 229 -27.32 5.57 3.55
CA GLN A 229 -26.28 5.09 2.61
C GLN A 229 -24.85 5.37 3.10
N GLY A 230 -24.71 6.27 4.07
CA GLY A 230 -23.42 6.51 4.72
C GLY A 230 -23.06 5.42 5.73
N SER A 231 -21.77 5.30 6.06
CA SER A 231 -21.32 4.44 7.15
C SER A 231 -21.97 4.85 8.48
N ALA A 232 -21.95 3.96 9.48
CA ALA A 232 -22.46 4.27 10.82
C ALA A 232 -21.80 5.54 11.42
N ASP A 233 -20.49 5.69 11.21
CA ASP A 233 -19.73 6.86 11.65
C ASP A 233 -20.20 8.13 10.93
N THR A 234 -20.42 8.04 9.62
CA THR A 234 -20.97 9.15 8.82
C THR A 234 -22.36 9.52 9.29
N GLN A 235 -23.24 8.55 9.50
CA GLN A 235 -24.60 8.82 9.99
C GLN A 235 -24.59 9.51 11.36
N THR A 236 -23.70 9.09 12.26
CA THR A 236 -23.51 9.71 13.58
C THR A 236 -23.05 11.15 13.44
N LEU A 237 -22.06 11.41 12.58
CA LEU A 237 -21.55 12.76 12.29
C LEU A 237 -22.65 13.68 11.75
N LEU A 238 -23.40 13.21 10.73
CA LEU A 238 -24.47 13.98 10.09
C LEU A 238 -25.61 14.28 11.07
N SER A 239 -25.94 13.32 11.92
CA SER A 239 -26.94 13.51 12.98
C SER A 239 -26.50 14.59 13.98
N ALA A 240 -25.24 14.59 14.39
CA ALA A 240 -24.69 15.62 15.28
C ALA A 240 -24.71 17.01 14.65
N ALA A 241 -24.45 17.13 13.34
CA ALA A 241 -24.55 18.41 12.63
C ALA A 241 -25.98 18.98 12.63
N CYS A 242 -27.00 18.12 12.68
CA CYS A 242 -28.41 18.50 12.70
C CYS A 242 -28.96 18.80 14.12
N THR A 243 -28.18 18.59 15.18
CA THR A 243 -28.62 18.91 16.55
C THR A 243 -28.59 20.43 16.84
N ALA A 244 -29.13 20.83 17.99
CA ALA A 244 -29.11 22.20 18.43
C ALA A 244 -27.69 22.70 18.76
N PRO A 245 -27.38 24.00 18.62
CA PRO A 245 -26.07 24.54 18.95
C PRO A 245 -25.61 24.23 20.40
N SER A 246 -26.53 24.29 21.36
CA SER A 246 -26.28 24.00 22.77
C SER A 246 -25.77 22.56 23.01
N GLN A 247 -26.27 21.59 22.23
CA GLN A 247 -25.81 20.20 22.32
C GLN A 247 -24.42 20.01 21.72
N ARG A 248 -24.08 20.74 20.65
CA ARG A 248 -22.75 20.66 20.03
C ARG A 248 -21.67 21.31 20.89
N SER A 249 -22.00 22.38 21.62
CA SER A 249 -21.03 23.05 22.50
C SER A 249 -20.60 22.19 23.70
N THR A 250 -21.40 21.18 24.08
CA THR A 250 -21.05 20.25 25.18
C THR A 250 -20.17 19.07 24.71
N LEU A 251 -19.95 18.90 23.41
CA LEU A 251 -19.09 17.83 22.90
C LEU A 251 -17.64 18.02 23.38
N PRO A 252 -16.92 16.93 23.71
CA PRO A 252 -15.54 16.99 24.12
C PRO A 252 -14.66 17.64 23.05
N ALA A 253 -13.74 18.51 23.47
CA ALA A 253 -12.76 19.09 22.57
C ALA A 253 -11.82 18.00 22.01
N TYR A 254 -11.49 18.11 20.75
CA TYR A 254 -10.48 17.27 20.14
C TYR A 254 -9.07 17.73 20.56
N VAL A 255 -8.25 16.78 20.96
CA VAL A 255 -6.81 16.97 21.18
C VAL A 255 -6.05 16.00 20.31
N ALA A 256 -5.15 16.52 19.48
CA ALA A 256 -4.33 15.69 18.59
C ALA A 256 -3.53 14.66 19.39
N ARG A 257 -3.47 13.43 18.89
CA ARG A 257 -2.72 12.33 19.49
C ARG A 257 -1.55 11.92 18.60
N ALA A 258 -0.44 11.52 19.23
CA ALA A 258 0.67 10.93 18.52
C ALA A 258 0.24 9.57 17.93
N LYS A 259 0.66 9.30 16.69
CA LYS A 259 0.30 8.08 15.95
C LYS A 259 1.55 7.45 15.37
N LEU A 260 1.60 6.13 15.47
CA LEU A 260 2.60 5.33 14.78
C LEU A 260 2.01 4.75 13.48
N PRO A 261 2.83 4.46 12.48
CA PRO A 261 2.39 3.71 11.31
C PRO A 261 1.75 2.38 11.71
N LEU A 262 0.65 2.02 11.02
CA LEU A 262 0.06 0.70 11.17
C LEU A 262 1.10 -0.37 10.90
N SER A 263 1.21 -1.32 11.80
CA SER A 263 2.06 -2.50 11.62
C SER A 263 1.33 -3.72 12.16
N TYR A 264 1.58 -4.85 11.53
CA TYR A 264 1.06 -6.13 11.96
C TYR A 264 2.17 -6.95 12.58
N GLN A 265 1.85 -7.68 13.64
CA GLN A 265 2.75 -8.65 14.26
C GLN A 265 2.29 -10.05 13.88
N ILE A 266 3.26 -10.95 13.71
CA ILE A 266 2.99 -12.36 13.47
C ILE A 266 2.32 -12.98 14.71
N GLU A 267 1.26 -13.71 14.48
CA GLU A 267 0.61 -14.49 15.52
C GLU A 267 1.26 -15.87 15.62
N PRO A 268 1.29 -16.47 16.82
CA PRO A 268 1.73 -17.85 16.99
C PRO A 268 0.90 -18.79 16.12
N VAL A 269 1.53 -19.85 15.60
CA VAL A 269 0.81 -20.90 14.87
C VAL A 269 -0.27 -21.51 15.78
N SER A 270 -1.51 -21.54 15.32
CA SER A 270 -2.64 -21.96 16.15
C SER A 270 -2.56 -23.43 16.59
N ALA A 271 -3.14 -23.74 17.74
CA ALA A 271 -3.14 -25.11 18.27
C ALA A 271 -3.81 -26.11 17.32
N SER A 272 -4.83 -25.70 16.57
CA SER A 272 -5.49 -26.55 15.56
C SER A 272 -4.57 -26.94 14.41
N ILE A 273 -3.74 -26.02 13.95
CA ILE A 273 -2.73 -26.26 12.92
C ILE A 273 -1.64 -27.20 13.44
N LEU A 274 -1.14 -26.95 14.66
CA LEU A 274 -0.14 -27.82 15.30
C LEU A 274 -0.68 -29.23 15.53
N LYS A 275 -1.95 -29.36 15.90
CA LYS A 275 -2.61 -30.65 16.02
C LYS A 275 -2.65 -31.37 14.67
N ALA A 276 -3.06 -30.73 13.60
CA ALA A 276 -3.09 -31.33 12.26
C ALA A 276 -1.71 -31.86 11.82
N ILE A 277 -0.63 -31.14 12.17
CA ILE A 277 0.75 -31.59 11.92
C ILE A 277 1.12 -32.79 12.81
N THR A 278 0.78 -32.74 14.09
CA THR A 278 1.09 -33.82 15.05
C THR A 278 0.37 -35.10 14.70
N ASP A 279 -0.87 -35.03 14.21
CA ASP A 279 -1.68 -36.16 13.80
C ASP A 279 -1.04 -36.94 12.61
N LEU A 280 -0.13 -36.34 11.85
CA LEU A 280 0.64 -37.04 10.82
C LEU A 280 1.64 -38.06 11.40
N LYS A 281 1.98 -37.98 12.68
CA LYS A 281 2.94 -38.86 13.39
C LYS A 281 4.27 -39.02 12.65
N LEU A 282 4.76 -37.92 12.08
CA LEU A 282 6.04 -37.93 11.37
C LEU A 282 7.20 -38.09 12.36
N ALA A 283 8.25 -38.80 11.93
CA ALA A 283 9.48 -38.88 12.72
C ALA A 283 10.05 -37.46 12.97
N PRO A 284 10.60 -37.19 14.16
CA PRO A 284 11.26 -35.94 14.41
C PRO A 284 12.45 -35.76 13.45
N PRO A 285 12.79 -34.52 13.07
CA PRO A 285 13.95 -34.28 12.22
C PRO A 285 15.24 -34.72 12.93
N THR A 286 16.06 -35.51 12.25
CA THR A 286 17.37 -36.00 12.78
C THR A 286 18.46 -34.96 12.73
N ARG A 287 18.25 -33.88 11.98
CA ARG A 287 19.18 -32.76 11.80
C ARG A 287 18.44 -31.43 11.74
N THR A 288 19.13 -30.39 12.18
CA THR A 288 18.61 -29.03 12.11
C THR A 288 19.36 -28.23 11.06
N LEU A 289 18.66 -27.70 10.08
CA LEU A 289 19.20 -26.71 9.15
C LEU A 289 19.45 -25.41 9.93
N LYS A 290 20.66 -24.86 9.87
CA LYS A 290 21.01 -23.61 10.57
C LYS A 290 21.14 -22.41 9.63
N ARG A 291 21.69 -22.64 8.45
CA ARG A 291 21.95 -21.56 7.50
C ARG A 291 21.97 -22.09 6.07
N THR A 292 21.42 -21.30 5.15
CA THR A 292 21.67 -21.46 3.72
C THR A 292 22.22 -20.17 3.15
N VAL A 293 23.12 -20.31 2.18
CA VAL A 293 23.62 -19.18 1.42
C VAL A 293 23.36 -19.47 -0.05
N SER A 294 22.63 -18.58 -0.70
CA SER A 294 22.37 -18.67 -2.14
C SER A 294 23.01 -17.49 -2.86
N LYS A 295 23.73 -17.78 -3.92
CA LYS A 295 24.31 -16.77 -4.81
C LYS A 295 23.46 -16.68 -6.05
N ILE A 296 22.80 -15.54 -6.24
CA ILE A 296 21.98 -15.27 -7.41
C ILE A 296 22.79 -14.40 -8.36
N ASN A 297 23.08 -14.95 -9.54
CA ASN A 297 23.73 -14.21 -10.60
C ASN A 297 22.63 -13.67 -11.54
N ASN A 298 22.41 -12.37 -11.50
CA ASN A 298 21.47 -11.71 -12.39
C ASN A 298 22.21 -11.25 -13.63
N THR A 299 21.91 -11.87 -14.77
CA THR A 299 22.33 -11.41 -16.09
C THR A 299 21.27 -10.49 -16.66
N HIS A 300 21.48 -9.19 -16.59
CA HIS A 300 20.62 -8.22 -17.29
C HIS A 300 21.15 -7.95 -18.69
N PHE A 301 20.29 -8.08 -19.68
CA PHE A 301 20.64 -7.93 -21.09
C PHE A 301 21.26 -6.56 -21.44
N TYR A 302 21.06 -5.54 -20.59
CA TYR A 302 21.51 -4.16 -20.80
C TYR A 302 22.34 -3.56 -19.67
N PHE A 303 22.58 -4.29 -18.57
CA PHE A 303 23.33 -3.76 -17.43
C PHE A 303 24.33 -4.80 -16.91
N SER A 304 25.35 -4.33 -16.21
CA SER A 304 26.42 -5.17 -15.66
C SER A 304 25.87 -6.37 -14.86
N ASN A 305 26.47 -7.51 -15.05
CA ASN A 305 26.19 -8.70 -14.25
C ASN A 305 26.36 -8.38 -12.77
N SER A 306 25.29 -8.51 -12.01
CA SER A 306 25.31 -8.36 -10.55
C SER A 306 25.18 -9.72 -9.89
N SER A 307 26.01 -9.99 -8.90
CA SER A 307 25.89 -11.16 -8.04
C SER A 307 25.38 -10.69 -6.68
N THR A 308 24.27 -11.28 -6.24
CA THR A 308 23.71 -11.02 -4.91
C THR A 308 23.78 -12.31 -4.10
N GLU A 309 24.43 -12.23 -2.94
CA GLU A 309 24.42 -13.31 -1.96
C GLU A 309 23.26 -13.09 -0.98
N ASN A 310 22.42 -14.10 -0.85
CA ASN A 310 21.33 -14.11 0.13
C ASN A 310 21.62 -15.17 1.17
N ALA A 311 21.73 -14.76 2.42
CA ALA A 311 21.86 -15.65 3.55
C ALA A 311 20.52 -15.75 4.29
N LEU A 312 20.13 -16.98 4.60
CA LEU A 312 18.95 -17.31 5.40
C LEU A 312 19.40 -18.08 6.62
N ALA A 313 19.04 -17.61 7.79
CA ALA A 313 19.22 -18.31 9.05
C ALA A 313 17.98 -19.15 9.39
N PHE A 314 18.19 -20.30 9.96
CA PHE A 314 17.14 -21.21 10.37
C PHE A 314 17.32 -21.62 11.83
N ASP A 315 16.22 -21.65 12.55
CA ASP A 315 16.15 -22.22 13.90
C ASP A 315 14.80 -22.95 14.09
N THR A 316 14.59 -23.44 15.29
CA THR A 316 13.30 -24.02 15.66
C THR A 316 12.50 -22.98 16.42
N ASP A 317 11.29 -22.73 15.96
CA ASP A 317 10.35 -21.85 16.67
C ASP A 317 10.00 -22.47 18.02
N ALA A 318 10.25 -21.76 19.10
CA ALA A 318 10.10 -22.27 20.45
C ALA A 318 8.66 -22.62 20.82
N GLN A 319 7.68 -21.95 20.22
CA GLN A 319 6.27 -22.15 20.52
C GLN A 319 5.67 -23.32 19.73
N SER A 320 5.98 -23.41 18.45
CA SER A 320 5.39 -24.38 17.54
C SER A 320 6.23 -25.62 17.29
N GLY A 321 7.53 -25.59 17.62
CA GLY A 321 8.48 -26.63 17.26
C GLY A 321 8.76 -26.76 15.76
N GLN A 322 8.25 -25.81 14.96
CA GLN A 322 8.38 -25.83 13.51
C GLN A 322 9.65 -25.09 13.05
N LEU A 323 10.04 -25.32 11.78
CA LEU A 323 11.19 -24.63 11.20
C LEU A 323 10.90 -23.14 11.04
N ARG A 324 11.79 -22.31 11.60
CA ARG A 324 11.75 -20.86 11.51
C ARG A 324 12.89 -20.37 10.63
N GLU A 325 12.54 -19.56 9.63
CA GLU A 325 13.44 -18.92 8.69
C GLU A 325 13.49 -17.42 8.97
N ARG A 326 14.70 -16.86 8.98
CA ARG A 326 14.94 -15.42 9.06
C ARG A 326 15.87 -14.99 7.94
N ARG A 327 15.60 -13.86 7.32
CA ARG A 327 16.53 -13.22 6.40
C ARG A 327 17.56 -12.42 7.19
N GLU A 328 18.86 -12.61 6.89
CA GLU A 328 19.95 -11.94 7.60
C GLU A 328 20.30 -10.54 7.05
N GLN A 329 19.69 -10.09 5.96
CA GLN A 329 20.05 -8.83 5.29
C GLN A 329 18.89 -7.83 5.23
N ALA A 330 19.15 -6.62 5.77
CA ALA A 330 18.29 -5.46 5.60
C ALA A 330 18.22 -4.99 4.11
N PRO A 331 17.18 -4.27 3.63
CA PRO A 331 16.16 -3.56 4.42
C PRO A 331 14.87 -4.36 4.61
N VAL A 332 14.82 -5.60 4.16
CA VAL A 332 13.63 -6.46 4.24
C VAL A 332 13.79 -7.37 5.44
N ASP A 333 12.93 -7.18 6.42
CA ASP A 333 12.79 -8.13 7.51
C ASP A 333 11.74 -9.17 7.10
N ARG A 334 12.15 -10.41 6.96
CA ARG A 334 11.28 -11.53 6.63
C ARG A 334 11.44 -12.63 7.66
N TYR A 335 10.32 -13.06 8.20
CA TYR A 335 10.24 -14.11 9.19
C TYR A 335 9.18 -15.12 8.75
N ILE A 336 9.52 -16.39 8.69
CA ILE A 336 8.63 -17.47 8.28
C ILE A 336 8.71 -18.60 9.29
N VAL A 337 7.55 -19.08 9.74
CA VAL A 337 7.40 -20.38 10.40
C VAL A 337 6.81 -21.35 9.38
N SER A 338 7.49 -22.44 9.09
CA SER A 338 7.09 -23.36 8.01
C SER A 338 6.98 -24.82 8.48
N PHE A 339 6.02 -25.53 7.91
CA PHE A 339 5.99 -26.99 8.00
C PHE A 339 7.14 -27.56 7.15
N ARG A 340 8.23 -27.94 7.81
CA ARG A 340 9.42 -28.59 7.21
C ARG A 340 9.97 -27.89 5.95
N GLY A 341 9.86 -26.57 5.86
CA GLY A 341 10.28 -25.81 4.69
C GLY A 341 9.38 -25.97 3.44
N LEU A 342 8.32 -26.76 3.53
CA LEU A 342 7.40 -27.03 2.42
C LEU A 342 6.28 -26.01 2.30
N LEU A 343 5.66 -25.67 3.43
CA LEU A 343 4.52 -24.77 3.46
C LEU A 343 4.70 -23.74 4.58
N PRO A 344 4.69 -22.44 4.27
CA PRO A 344 4.63 -21.40 5.29
C PRO A 344 3.33 -21.53 6.12
N LEU A 345 3.46 -21.62 7.44
CA LEU A 345 2.35 -21.66 8.39
C LEU A 345 2.01 -20.26 8.90
N ALA A 346 3.06 -19.46 9.12
CA ALA A 346 2.97 -18.06 9.45
C ALA A 346 4.13 -17.31 8.80
N GLU A 347 3.88 -16.12 8.28
CA GLU A 347 4.88 -15.31 7.60
C GLU A 347 4.69 -13.84 7.96
N GLN A 348 5.79 -13.15 8.25
CA GLN A 348 5.85 -11.71 8.37
C GLN A 348 6.83 -11.16 7.35
N TYR A 349 6.41 -10.16 6.63
CA TYR A 349 7.23 -9.37 5.73
C TYR A 349 7.12 -7.91 6.14
N SER A 350 8.25 -7.28 6.43
CA SER A 350 8.31 -5.87 6.78
C SER A 350 9.39 -5.17 5.96
N LEU A 351 9.02 -4.05 5.37
CA LEU A 351 9.95 -3.15 4.69
C LEU A 351 10.05 -1.89 5.54
N THR A 352 11.13 -1.76 6.31
CA THR A 352 11.31 -0.68 7.30
C THR A 352 11.91 0.57 6.71
N GLU A 353 12.70 0.44 5.64
CA GLU A 353 13.32 1.57 4.95
C GLU A 353 13.06 1.51 3.46
N SER A 354 12.62 2.63 2.91
CA SER A 354 12.53 2.81 1.47
C SER A 354 13.46 3.96 1.04
N LYS A 355 14.39 3.66 0.15
CA LYS A 355 15.23 4.68 -0.52
C LYS A 355 14.43 5.76 -1.28
N ARG A 356 13.10 5.66 -1.28
CA ARG A 356 12.16 6.52 -2.02
C ARG A 356 11.13 7.21 -1.14
N ASN A 357 11.39 7.41 0.14
CA ASN A 357 10.44 8.00 1.10
C ASN A 357 9.06 7.30 1.13
N ARG A 358 9.03 6.00 0.87
CA ARG A 358 7.79 5.22 0.99
C ARG A 358 7.54 4.89 2.46
N PRO A 359 6.28 4.83 2.89
CA PRO A 359 5.95 4.41 4.24
C PRO A 359 6.41 2.96 4.49
N PRO A 360 6.64 2.60 5.75
CA PRO A 360 6.93 1.21 6.10
C PRO A 360 5.75 0.33 5.68
N LEU A 361 6.06 -0.79 5.04
CA LEU A 361 5.08 -1.78 4.64
C LEU A 361 5.18 -2.98 5.57
N SER A 362 4.06 -3.49 6.02
CA SER A 362 3.99 -4.69 6.83
C SER A 362 2.89 -5.60 6.28
N THR A 363 3.24 -6.85 6.06
CA THR A 363 2.30 -7.91 5.70
C THR A 363 2.53 -9.10 6.61
N VAL A 364 1.45 -9.63 7.17
CA VAL A 364 1.47 -10.84 7.99
C VAL A 364 0.48 -11.83 7.39
N THR A 365 0.92 -13.06 7.23
CA THR A 365 0.08 -14.16 6.76
C THR A 365 0.09 -15.25 7.81
N ASP A 366 -1.08 -15.72 8.21
CA ASP A 366 -1.26 -16.82 9.17
C ASP A 366 -2.22 -17.87 8.63
N THR A 367 -1.87 -19.15 8.82
CA THR A 367 -2.69 -20.28 8.40
C THR A 367 -3.85 -20.46 9.37
N GLN A 368 -5.07 -20.41 8.85
CA GLN A 368 -6.31 -20.60 9.62
C GLN A 368 -6.79 -22.04 9.61
N GLN A 369 -6.57 -22.74 8.50
CA GLN A 369 -6.94 -24.15 8.33
C GLN A 369 -5.82 -24.88 7.58
N LEU A 370 -5.55 -26.11 7.97
CA LEU A 370 -4.54 -26.97 7.34
C LEU A 370 -5.07 -28.40 7.30
N SER A 371 -4.97 -29.04 6.15
CA SER A 371 -5.31 -30.43 5.96
C SER A 371 -4.27 -31.15 5.13
N PHE A 372 -4.13 -32.46 5.37
CA PHE A 372 -3.21 -33.34 4.69
C PHE A 372 -3.94 -34.54 4.11
N THR A 373 -3.50 -34.98 2.92
CA THR A 373 -4.00 -36.18 2.26
C THR A 373 -2.80 -37.00 1.76
N GLY A 374 -2.93 -38.32 1.82
CA GLY A 374 -1.86 -39.26 1.43
C GLY A 374 -1.07 -39.79 2.61
N ASP A 375 -0.20 -40.77 2.33
CA ASP A 375 0.65 -41.43 3.34
C ASP A 375 1.93 -40.62 3.60
N TRP A 376 1.80 -39.56 4.38
CA TRP A 376 2.92 -38.71 4.78
C TRP A 376 3.93 -39.40 5.70
N GLN A 377 3.52 -40.47 6.38
CA GLN A 377 4.40 -41.17 7.30
C GLN A 377 5.38 -42.07 6.55
N ARG A 378 4.93 -42.81 5.56
CA ARG A 378 5.75 -43.77 4.82
C ARG A 378 6.31 -43.19 3.53
N MET A 379 5.53 -42.35 2.87
CA MET A 379 5.87 -41.75 1.55
C MET A 379 6.41 -42.81 0.59
N PRO A 380 5.69 -43.86 0.23
CA PRO A 380 6.18 -44.88 -0.70
C PRO A 380 6.37 -44.26 -2.11
N VAL A 381 7.26 -44.82 -2.91
CA VAL A 381 7.45 -44.39 -4.31
C VAL A 381 6.16 -44.48 -5.08
N GLY A 382 5.80 -43.46 -5.83
CA GLY A 382 4.54 -43.31 -6.55
C GLY A 382 3.38 -42.73 -5.70
N ALA A 383 3.56 -42.55 -4.38
CA ALA A 383 2.52 -41.95 -3.55
C ALA A 383 2.27 -40.50 -3.91
N SER A 384 0.98 -40.13 -3.92
CA SER A 384 0.54 -38.73 -4.01
C SER A 384 0.28 -38.20 -2.60
N LEU A 385 0.86 -37.04 -2.32
CA LEU A 385 0.74 -36.35 -1.04
C LEU A 385 0.17 -34.95 -1.32
N GLU A 386 -0.78 -34.52 -0.51
CA GLU A 386 -1.35 -33.18 -0.67
C GLU A 386 -1.43 -32.46 0.67
N MET A 387 -1.14 -31.16 0.64
CA MET A 387 -1.41 -30.20 1.71
C MET A 387 -2.33 -29.11 1.18
N ARG A 388 -3.35 -28.75 1.95
CA ARG A 388 -4.23 -27.61 1.65
C ARG A 388 -4.28 -26.67 2.83
N ALA A 389 -4.10 -25.39 2.58
CA ALA A 389 -4.15 -24.36 3.59
C ALA A 389 -5.13 -23.25 3.20
N SER A 390 -5.89 -22.77 4.19
CA SER A 390 -6.58 -21.50 4.13
C SER A 390 -5.83 -20.51 4.99
N LYS A 391 -5.45 -19.38 4.43
CA LYS A 391 -4.59 -18.38 5.07
C LYS A 391 -5.28 -17.03 5.13
N ARG A 392 -5.12 -16.34 6.25
CA ARG A 392 -5.48 -14.95 6.41
C ARG A 392 -4.23 -14.10 6.18
N GLU A 393 -4.31 -13.16 5.25
CA GLU A 393 -3.27 -12.16 5.03
C GLU A 393 -3.76 -10.80 5.47
N ARG A 394 -2.98 -10.09 6.29
CA ARG A 394 -3.21 -8.71 6.71
C ARG A 394 -2.07 -7.86 6.20
N SER A 395 -2.39 -6.87 5.41
CA SER A 395 -1.42 -5.97 4.79
C SER A 395 -1.75 -4.51 5.10
N THR A 396 -0.74 -3.70 5.36
CA THR A 396 -0.92 -2.26 5.55
C THR A 396 -1.44 -1.55 4.29
N LEU A 397 -1.33 -2.20 3.12
CA LEU A 397 -1.84 -1.67 1.85
C LEU A 397 -3.21 -2.24 1.49
N ASP A 398 -3.38 -3.56 1.62
CA ASP A 398 -4.53 -4.27 1.06
C ASP A 398 -5.59 -4.64 2.10
N GLY A 399 -5.30 -4.34 3.38
CA GLY A 399 -6.16 -4.75 4.48
C GLY A 399 -6.11 -6.26 4.72
N GLU A 400 -7.26 -6.87 5.04
CA GLU A 400 -7.36 -8.30 5.32
C GLU A 400 -7.95 -9.04 4.13
N THR A 401 -7.31 -10.15 3.75
CA THR A 401 -7.76 -11.04 2.67
C THR A 401 -7.58 -12.50 3.06
N MET A 402 -8.45 -13.37 2.52
CA MET A 402 -8.32 -14.82 2.67
C MET A 402 -7.76 -15.43 1.39
N LYS A 403 -6.74 -16.27 1.53
CA LYS A 403 -6.09 -16.99 0.43
C LYS A 403 -6.22 -18.51 0.64
N ARG A 404 -6.28 -19.26 -0.45
CA ARG A 404 -6.18 -20.71 -0.43
C ARG A 404 -4.92 -21.12 -1.18
N GLU A 405 -4.16 -21.99 -0.57
CA GLU A 405 -2.95 -22.55 -1.15
C GLU A 405 -3.00 -24.07 -1.06
N SER A 406 -2.41 -24.74 -2.05
CA SER A 406 -2.21 -26.18 -2.00
C SER A 406 -0.86 -26.58 -2.54
N VAL A 407 -0.34 -27.68 -2.01
CA VAL A 407 0.89 -28.31 -2.47
C VAL A 407 0.57 -29.77 -2.75
N GLN A 408 0.76 -30.20 -3.98
CA GLN A 408 0.60 -31.60 -4.39
C GLN A 408 1.97 -32.15 -4.75
N CYS A 409 2.39 -33.22 -4.10
CA CYS A 409 3.67 -33.87 -4.33
C CYS A 409 3.50 -35.32 -4.74
N THR A 410 4.35 -35.79 -5.65
CA THR A 410 4.49 -37.19 -5.98
C THR A 410 5.87 -37.65 -5.57
N VAL A 411 5.97 -38.76 -4.84
CA VAL A 411 7.23 -39.39 -4.46
C VAL A 411 7.82 -40.09 -5.68
N GLN A 412 8.93 -39.59 -6.20
CA GLN A 412 9.52 -40.10 -7.45
C GLN A 412 10.43 -41.31 -7.20
N ARG A 413 11.30 -41.21 -6.24
CA ARG A 413 12.27 -42.26 -5.90
C ARG A 413 12.90 -42.05 -4.53
N VAL A 414 13.56 -43.10 -4.04
CA VAL A 414 14.46 -43.06 -2.89
C VAL A 414 15.88 -43.09 -3.42
N LEU A 415 16.74 -42.27 -2.86
CA LEU A 415 18.17 -42.20 -3.24
C LEU A 415 19.02 -41.97 -1.97
N ASP A 416 20.33 -42.12 -2.11
CA ASP A 416 21.26 -41.73 -1.06
C ASP A 416 21.34 -40.18 -0.99
N ALA A 417 21.20 -39.63 0.21
CA ALA A 417 21.27 -38.19 0.43
C ALA A 417 22.60 -37.57 -0.06
N ALA A 418 23.71 -38.34 -0.04
CA ALA A 418 24.98 -37.94 -0.56
C ALA A 418 24.98 -37.63 -2.08
N GLN A 419 24.00 -38.18 -2.84
CA GLN A 419 23.81 -37.83 -4.25
C GLN A 419 23.19 -36.42 -4.45
N VAL A 420 22.55 -35.89 -3.42
CA VAL A 420 22.00 -34.54 -3.43
C VAL A 420 23.02 -33.52 -2.93
N ASN A 421 23.69 -33.87 -1.82
CA ASN A 421 24.78 -33.11 -1.24
C ASN A 421 25.72 -34.09 -0.51
N SER A 422 27.02 -34.08 -0.84
CA SER A 422 28.04 -35.00 -0.31
C SER A 422 28.17 -34.99 1.21
N GLU A 423 27.73 -33.91 1.87
CA GLU A 423 27.76 -33.82 3.34
C GLU A 423 26.56 -34.51 4.02
N LEU A 424 25.54 -34.88 3.25
CA LEU A 424 24.35 -35.54 3.76
C LEU A 424 24.53 -37.04 3.77
N LYS A 425 23.91 -37.73 4.72
CA LYS A 425 23.98 -39.20 4.87
C LYS A 425 22.58 -39.75 5.08
N GLY A 426 22.36 -40.96 4.59
CA GLY A 426 21.12 -41.69 4.77
C GLY A 426 20.22 -41.60 3.55
N PRO A 427 18.98 -42.16 3.62
CA PRO A 427 18.07 -42.15 2.52
C PRO A 427 17.41 -40.75 2.36
N ALA A 428 17.27 -40.31 1.14
CA ALA A 428 16.45 -39.13 0.75
C ALA A 428 15.33 -39.55 -0.19
N LYS A 429 14.19 -38.91 -0.09
CA LYS A 429 13.06 -39.08 -1.02
C LYS A 429 12.99 -37.89 -1.95
N GLU A 430 13.04 -38.15 -3.25
CA GLU A 430 12.80 -37.12 -4.25
C GLU A 430 11.30 -36.94 -4.46
N LEU A 431 10.82 -35.73 -4.21
CA LEU A 431 9.43 -35.31 -4.42
C LEU A 431 9.35 -34.36 -5.59
N ARG A 432 8.43 -34.58 -6.49
CA ARG A 432 8.02 -33.58 -7.49
C ARG A 432 6.74 -32.93 -6.97
N CYS A 433 6.82 -31.63 -6.65
CA CYS A 433 5.72 -30.90 -6.03
C CYS A 433 5.23 -29.78 -6.96
N GLN A 434 3.91 -29.66 -7.05
CA GLN A 434 3.22 -28.56 -7.67
C GLN A 434 2.60 -27.69 -6.57
N PHE A 435 2.94 -26.42 -6.58
CA PHE A 435 2.41 -25.42 -5.66
C PHE A 435 1.35 -24.61 -6.39
N ASP A 436 0.15 -24.54 -5.83
CA ASP A 436 -0.88 -23.59 -6.21
C ASP A 436 -0.95 -22.54 -5.08
N LEU A 437 -0.40 -21.36 -5.37
CA LEU A 437 -0.31 -20.25 -4.42
C LEU A 437 -1.50 -19.28 -4.54
N GLY A 438 -2.56 -19.68 -5.25
CA GLY A 438 -3.69 -18.83 -5.57
C GLY A 438 -3.38 -17.83 -6.69
N GLN A 439 -4.36 -17.00 -7.07
CA GLN A 439 -4.20 -15.94 -8.07
C GLN A 439 -3.58 -16.41 -9.42
N LYS A 440 -3.83 -17.66 -9.83
CA LYS A 440 -3.26 -18.31 -11.03
C LYS A 440 -1.75 -18.53 -11.00
N LEU A 441 -1.09 -18.33 -9.86
CA LEU A 441 0.34 -18.59 -9.72
C LEU A 441 0.57 -20.07 -9.37
N LYS A 442 1.07 -20.84 -10.33
CA LYS A 442 1.48 -22.22 -10.14
C LYS A 442 3.00 -22.35 -10.30
N ARG A 443 3.60 -23.16 -9.46
CA ARG A 443 5.03 -23.40 -9.47
C ARG A 443 5.33 -24.90 -9.32
N ASP A 444 6.14 -25.45 -10.20
CA ASP A 444 6.68 -26.79 -10.06
C ASP A 444 8.04 -26.75 -9.37
N SER A 445 8.28 -27.66 -8.46
CA SER A 445 9.54 -27.78 -7.74
C SER A 445 9.91 -29.24 -7.48
N LYS A 446 11.20 -29.50 -7.53
CA LYS A 446 11.80 -30.74 -7.06
C LYS A 446 12.31 -30.53 -5.64
N ILE A 447 11.91 -31.38 -4.72
CA ILE A 447 12.24 -31.30 -3.30
C ILE A 447 12.85 -32.62 -2.87
N PHE A 448 13.87 -32.54 -2.04
CA PHE A 448 14.47 -33.72 -1.40
C PHE A 448 14.11 -33.72 0.08
N TYR A 449 13.39 -34.74 0.49
CA TYR A 449 12.97 -34.95 1.87
C TYR A 449 13.93 -35.92 2.54
N LEU A 450 14.59 -35.48 3.59
CA LEU A 450 15.62 -36.21 4.33
C LEU A 450 15.06 -36.86 5.59
#